data_bb53c7e4e700f26f45521ed58887eb66
#
_entry.id   bb53c7e4e700f26f45521ed58887eb66
#
_cell.length_a   1.000
_cell.length_b   1.000
_cell.length_c   1.000
_cell.angle_alpha   90.00
_cell.angle_beta   90.00
_cell.angle_gamma   90.00
#
_symmetry.space_group_name_H-M   'P 1'
#
loop_
_entity.id
_entity.type
_entity.pdbx_description
1 polymer ?
#
loop_
_entity_poly.entity_id
_entity_poly.type
_entity_poly.pdbx_seq_one_letter_code
_entity_poly.pdbx_strand_id
1 'polypeptide(L)'
;QTAVMDRYYQCYKNFDDWQAQERHFVCRIKASSRKTVLRENPVEPGSQVFFDAITRLGTEGGNQTEREVRVVGYKADGKTYWVATDRFDLTGEQIAYVYKLRWTIESFFGWWKRHLKVYHLIARSPYGLLMQILSGLSTYLLLAIYCHEEHGERVSIERVRELRNKIRNEAAEDAAAGVTPPGFIDLDFGAYATS
;
A
#
# COMPACT_ATOMS: atom_id res chain seq x y z
N GLN A 1 -2.46 16.43 -0.40
CA GLN A 1 -2.37 14.96 -0.38
C GLN A 1 -1.85 14.45 -1.73
N THR A 2 -0.92 13.46 -1.73
CA THR A 2 -0.34 12.91 -2.96
C THR A 2 -0.76 11.44 -3.11
N ALA A 3 -1.37 11.10 -4.24
CA ALA A 3 -1.73 9.72 -4.59
C ALA A 3 -0.54 9.02 -5.28
N VAL A 4 -0.16 7.84 -4.80
CA VAL A 4 0.92 7.04 -5.41
C VAL A 4 0.31 5.83 -6.12
N MET A 5 0.54 5.70 -7.43
CA MET A 5 -0.23 4.80 -8.27
C MET A 5 0.66 3.92 -9.15
N ASP A 6 0.18 2.70 -9.41
CA ASP A 6 0.81 1.79 -10.37
C ASP A 6 0.54 2.24 -11.82
N ARG A 7 1.31 1.62 -12.72
CA ARG A 7 1.22 1.79 -14.18
C ARG A 7 -0.18 1.52 -14.76
N TYR A 8 -1.02 0.75 -14.09
CA TYR A 8 -2.41 0.49 -14.50
C TYR A 8 -3.22 1.79 -14.58
N TYR A 9 -2.91 2.77 -13.72
CA TYR A 9 -3.59 4.06 -13.65
C TYR A 9 -3.04 5.10 -14.63
N GLN A 10 -2.09 4.73 -15.51
CA GLN A 10 -1.56 5.66 -16.51
C GLN A 10 -2.65 6.05 -17.52
N CYS A 11 -3.21 7.22 -17.33
CA CYS A 11 -4.16 7.85 -18.23
C CYS A 11 -3.85 9.36 -18.27
N TYR A 12 -3.55 9.88 -19.44
CA TYR A 12 -3.08 11.28 -19.60
C TYR A 12 -4.18 12.28 -19.23
N LYS A 13 -5.42 12.00 -19.63
CA LYS A 13 -6.56 12.82 -19.22
C LYS A 13 -6.71 12.88 -17.70
N ASN A 14 -6.53 11.75 -17.00
CA ASN A 14 -6.61 11.74 -15.54
C ASN A 14 -5.51 12.59 -14.90
N PHE A 15 -4.31 12.63 -15.50
CA PHE A 15 -3.22 13.48 -15.00
C PHE A 15 -3.60 14.97 -15.09
N ASP A 16 -4.20 15.38 -16.20
CA ASP A 16 -4.67 16.75 -16.38
C ASP A 16 -5.83 17.08 -15.43
N ASP A 17 -6.80 16.17 -15.29
CA ASP A 17 -7.96 16.32 -14.41
C ASP A 17 -7.54 16.42 -12.93
N TRP A 18 -6.55 15.62 -12.49
CA TRP A 18 -6.05 15.67 -11.11
C TRP A 18 -5.30 16.98 -10.84
N GLN A 19 -4.46 17.42 -11.76
CA GLN A 19 -3.80 18.71 -11.64
C GLN A 19 -4.81 19.87 -11.62
N ALA A 20 -5.88 19.79 -12.41
CA ALA A 20 -6.94 20.80 -12.41
C ALA A 20 -7.69 20.86 -11.05
N GLN A 21 -7.75 19.74 -10.33
CA GLN A 21 -8.38 19.61 -9.01
C GLN A 21 -7.41 19.78 -7.84
N GLU A 22 -6.17 20.23 -8.09
CA GLU A 22 -5.10 20.36 -7.08
C GLU A 22 -4.81 19.06 -6.33
N ARG A 23 -5.02 17.92 -6.99
CA ARG A 23 -4.73 16.59 -6.47
C ARG A 23 -3.40 16.11 -7.01
N HIS A 24 -2.41 16.03 -6.14
CA HIS A 24 -1.08 15.59 -6.52
C HIS A 24 -1.01 14.09 -6.75
N PHE A 25 -0.17 13.70 -7.69
CA PHE A 25 0.04 12.30 -8.03
C PHE A 25 1.51 11.95 -8.24
N VAL A 26 1.83 10.68 -8.03
CA VAL A 26 3.07 10.01 -8.43
C VAL A 26 2.66 8.69 -9.07
N CYS A 27 2.76 8.58 -10.39
CA CYS A 27 2.25 7.44 -11.15
C CYS A 27 3.37 6.80 -11.98
N ARG A 28 3.52 5.49 -11.88
CA ARG A 28 4.42 4.74 -12.77
C ARG A 28 3.88 4.78 -14.20
N ILE A 29 4.76 5.01 -15.16
CA ILE A 29 4.43 5.01 -16.58
C ILE A 29 5.21 3.95 -17.36
N LYS A 30 4.76 3.63 -18.55
CA LYS A 30 5.48 2.73 -19.47
C LYS A 30 6.78 3.39 -19.92
N ALA A 31 7.86 2.62 -20.02
CA ALA A 31 9.12 3.12 -20.55
C ALA A 31 8.97 3.65 -21.99
N SER A 32 8.10 3.00 -22.78
CA SER A 32 7.76 3.38 -24.16
C SER A 32 6.85 4.60 -24.28
N SER A 33 6.37 5.17 -23.17
CA SER A 33 5.57 6.40 -23.24
C SER A 33 6.37 7.51 -23.89
N ARG A 34 5.82 8.12 -24.94
CA ARG A 34 6.45 9.25 -25.63
C ARG A 34 6.52 10.44 -24.68
N LYS A 35 7.70 11.04 -24.59
CA LYS A 35 8.01 12.17 -23.71
C LYS A 35 8.52 13.30 -24.57
N THR A 36 7.74 14.35 -24.74
CA THR A 36 8.22 15.59 -25.36
C THR A 36 8.82 16.45 -24.26
N VAL A 37 10.15 16.49 -24.20
CA VAL A 37 10.89 17.25 -23.18
C VAL A 37 10.73 18.74 -23.43
N LEU A 38 10.27 19.46 -22.42
CA LEU A 38 10.14 20.90 -22.42
C LEU A 38 11.33 21.58 -21.71
N ARG A 39 11.76 20.95 -20.58
CA ARG A 39 12.89 21.42 -19.78
C ARG A 39 13.49 20.24 -19.02
N GLU A 40 14.80 20.13 -19.06
CA GLU A 40 15.55 19.15 -18.25
C GLU A 40 15.90 19.75 -16.89
N ASN A 41 15.81 18.94 -15.85
CA ASN A 41 16.30 19.27 -14.53
C ASN A 41 17.69 18.64 -14.33
N PRO A 42 18.58 19.25 -13.54
CA PRO A 42 19.88 18.68 -13.25
C PRO A 42 19.72 17.36 -12.48
N VAL A 43 20.53 16.39 -12.85
CA VAL A 43 20.60 15.09 -12.17
C VAL A 43 21.97 15.00 -11.51
N GLU A 44 22.03 14.64 -10.23
CA GLU A 44 23.30 14.50 -9.51
C GLU A 44 24.10 13.31 -10.03
N PRO A 45 25.41 13.48 -10.28
CA PRO A 45 26.28 12.39 -10.66
C PRO A 45 26.31 11.28 -9.58
N GLY A 46 26.09 10.03 -9.99
CA GLY A 46 26.07 8.89 -9.06
C GLY A 46 24.72 8.65 -8.38
N SER A 47 23.71 9.49 -8.63
CA SER A 47 22.32 9.25 -8.19
C SER A 47 21.70 8.02 -8.85
N GLN A 48 20.73 7.42 -8.18
CA GLN A 48 19.86 6.40 -8.80
C GLN A 48 18.96 6.98 -9.90
N VAL A 49 18.70 8.28 -9.85
CA VAL A 49 17.99 9.03 -10.89
C VAL A 49 18.93 9.24 -12.07
N PHE A 50 18.50 8.91 -13.26
CA PHE A 50 19.25 9.11 -14.50
C PHE A 50 18.54 10.04 -15.49
N PHE A 51 17.28 10.37 -15.22
CA PHE A 51 16.47 11.26 -16.05
C PHE A 51 15.51 12.04 -15.16
N ASP A 52 15.46 13.34 -15.35
CA ASP A 52 14.52 14.23 -14.69
C ASP A 52 14.19 15.38 -15.64
N ALA A 53 12.93 15.47 -16.05
CA ALA A 53 12.51 16.49 -17.00
C ALA A 53 11.03 16.84 -16.85
N ILE A 54 10.72 18.08 -17.19
CA ILE A 54 9.35 18.54 -17.42
C ILE A 54 8.99 18.22 -18.86
N THR A 55 7.87 17.54 -19.05
CA THR A 55 7.49 16.97 -20.34
C THR A 55 6.01 17.17 -20.62
N ARG A 56 5.63 16.95 -21.87
CA ARG A 56 4.28 16.52 -22.24
C ARG A 56 4.32 15.05 -22.62
N LEU A 57 3.43 14.27 -22.02
CA LEU A 57 3.34 12.83 -22.24
C LEU A 57 2.35 12.53 -23.35
N GLY A 58 2.74 11.67 -24.28
CA GLY A 58 1.89 11.25 -25.39
C GLY A 58 2.31 11.85 -26.73
N THR A 59 1.44 11.72 -27.70
CA THR A 59 1.70 12.14 -29.10
C THR A 59 0.94 13.43 -29.41
N GLU A 60 1.64 14.40 -29.90
CA GLU A 60 1.07 15.66 -30.34
C GLU A 60 0.01 15.45 -31.42
N GLY A 61 -1.12 16.16 -31.32
CA GLY A 61 -2.27 15.96 -32.17
C GLY A 61 -3.10 14.72 -31.93
N GLY A 62 -2.75 13.94 -30.90
CA GLY A 62 -3.46 12.72 -30.48
C GLY A 62 -3.69 12.68 -28.98
N ASN A 63 -3.43 11.53 -28.35
CA ASN A 63 -3.53 11.37 -26.90
C ASN A 63 -2.26 11.91 -26.22
N GLN A 64 -2.31 13.15 -25.74
CA GLN A 64 -1.22 13.85 -25.07
C GLN A 64 -1.76 14.58 -23.84
N THR A 65 -0.91 14.78 -22.82
CA THR A 65 -1.26 15.65 -21.68
C THR A 65 -1.36 17.11 -22.13
N GLU A 66 -2.39 17.81 -21.68
CA GLU A 66 -2.56 19.24 -21.91
C GLU A 66 -1.66 20.07 -21.01
N ARG A 67 -1.42 19.53 -19.79
CA ARG A 67 -0.56 20.17 -18.79
C ARG A 67 0.84 19.58 -18.80
N GLU A 68 1.76 20.34 -18.25
CA GLU A 68 3.13 19.89 -18.02
C GLU A 68 3.13 18.79 -16.94
N VAL A 69 3.90 17.73 -17.20
CA VAL A 69 4.10 16.62 -16.28
C VAL A 69 5.59 16.40 -16.13
N ARG A 70 6.06 16.33 -14.90
CA ARG A 70 7.45 15.96 -14.62
C ARG A 70 7.60 14.45 -14.73
N VAL A 71 8.65 14.03 -15.41
CA VAL A 71 9.00 12.60 -15.53
C VAL A 71 10.37 12.38 -14.90
N VAL A 72 10.43 11.41 -13.98
CA VAL A 72 11.65 10.97 -13.33
C VAL A 72 11.93 9.53 -13.73
N GLY A 73 13.13 9.27 -14.25
CA GLY A 73 13.66 7.95 -14.56
C GLY A 73 14.72 7.56 -13.53
N TYR A 74 14.58 6.41 -12.90
CA TYR A 74 15.56 5.95 -11.92
C TYR A 74 15.77 4.42 -11.96
N LYS A 75 16.86 3.97 -11.36
CA LYS A 75 17.21 2.54 -11.24
C LYS A 75 17.10 2.10 -9.78
N ALA A 76 16.43 0.98 -9.54
CA ALA A 76 16.37 0.33 -8.23
C ALA A 76 16.32 -1.17 -8.42
N ASP A 77 17.09 -1.91 -7.62
CA ASP A 77 17.14 -3.38 -7.62
C ASP A 77 17.33 -3.98 -9.04
N GLY A 78 18.23 -3.38 -9.82
CA GLY A 78 18.53 -3.80 -11.20
C GLY A 78 17.43 -3.51 -12.23
N LYS A 79 16.36 -2.83 -11.84
CA LYS A 79 15.23 -2.48 -12.71
C LYS A 79 15.17 -0.98 -12.96
N THR A 80 14.64 -0.62 -14.11
CA THR A 80 14.40 0.78 -14.49
C THR A 80 12.94 1.14 -14.26
N TYR A 81 12.73 2.27 -13.61
CA TYR A 81 11.41 2.82 -13.33
C TYR A 81 11.27 4.18 -13.98
N TRP A 82 10.09 4.44 -14.52
CA TRP A 82 9.68 5.72 -15.06
C TRP A 82 8.43 6.17 -14.32
N VAL A 83 8.48 7.36 -13.76
CA VAL A 83 7.41 7.92 -12.92
C VAL A 83 7.03 9.30 -13.42
N ALA A 84 5.74 9.52 -13.60
CA ALA A 84 5.15 10.81 -13.92
C ALA A 84 4.53 11.42 -12.67
N THR A 85 4.66 12.74 -12.51
CA THR A 85 4.16 13.46 -11.34
C THR A 85 3.91 14.95 -11.68
N ASP A 86 3.07 15.58 -10.87
CA ASP A 86 2.88 17.02 -10.83
C ASP A 86 3.62 17.69 -9.64
N ARG A 87 4.43 16.90 -8.89
CA ARG A 87 5.22 17.40 -7.76
C ARG A 87 6.51 18.02 -8.27
N PHE A 88 6.45 19.31 -8.60
CA PHE A 88 7.60 20.11 -9.04
C PHE A 88 8.45 20.62 -7.86
N ASP A 89 7.91 20.53 -6.66
CA ASP A 89 8.52 20.97 -5.39
C ASP A 89 9.48 19.95 -4.78
N LEU A 90 9.41 18.67 -5.19
CA LEU A 90 10.26 17.59 -4.68
C LEU A 90 11.50 17.39 -5.55
N THR A 91 12.57 16.83 -4.98
CA THR A 91 13.72 16.39 -5.80
C THR A 91 13.41 15.09 -6.54
N GLY A 92 14.20 14.75 -7.57
CA GLY A 92 14.05 13.49 -8.31
C GLY A 92 14.18 12.26 -7.41
N GLU A 93 15.12 12.32 -6.45
CA GLU A 93 15.36 11.28 -5.44
C GLU A 93 14.16 11.11 -4.49
N GLN A 94 13.57 12.23 -4.07
CA GLN A 94 12.39 12.21 -3.21
C GLN A 94 11.20 11.57 -3.95
N ILE A 95 11.01 11.89 -5.23
CA ILE A 95 9.97 11.27 -6.07
C ILE A 95 10.21 9.76 -6.21
N ALA A 96 11.45 9.34 -6.49
CA ALA A 96 11.83 7.94 -6.56
C ALA A 96 11.56 7.22 -5.23
N TYR A 97 11.90 7.85 -4.11
CA TYR A 97 11.65 7.32 -2.76
C TYR A 97 10.15 7.19 -2.47
N VAL A 98 9.36 8.22 -2.74
CA VAL A 98 7.89 8.20 -2.56
C VAL A 98 7.28 7.06 -3.38
N TYR A 99 7.72 6.86 -4.62
CA TYR A 99 7.22 5.73 -5.41
C TYR A 99 7.66 4.37 -4.84
N LYS A 100 8.88 4.26 -4.32
CA LYS A 100 9.38 3.04 -3.68
C LYS A 100 8.52 2.63 -2.48
N LEU A 101 8.01 3.60 -1.71
CA LEU A 101 7.13 3.33 -0.57
C LEU A 101 5.83 2.58 -0.98
N ARG A 102 5.39 2.66 -2.22
CA ARG A 102 4.24 1.88 -2.71
C ARG A 102 4.43 0.37 -2.53
N TRP A 103 5.68 -0.13 -2.62
CA TRP A 103 5.99 -1.53 -2.39
C TRP A 103 5.73 -2.00 -0.96
N THR A 104 5.68 -1.09 0.00
CA THR A 104 5.35 -1.45 1.38
C THR A 104 3.93 -1.99 1.48
N ILE A 105 3.00 -1.50 0.65
CA ILE A 105 1.62 -1.98 0.58
C ILE A 105 1.59 -3.44 0.07
N GLU A 106 2.32 -3.74 -1.00
CA GLU A 106 2.41 -5.11 -1.55
C GLU A 106 3.08 -6.07 -0.56
N SER A 107 4.16 -5.63 0.08
CA SER A 107 4.84 -6.38 1.12
C SER A 107 3.94 -6.64 2.32
N PHE A 108 3.18 -5.63 2.75
CA PHE A 108 2.19 -5.75 3.81
C PHE A 108 1.11 -6.79 3.46
N PHE A 109 0.46 -6.65 2.30
CA PHE A 109 -0.57 -7.61 1.89
C PHE A 109 0.00 -9.01 1.64
N GLY A 110 1.23 -9.12 1.13
CA GLY A 110 1.93 -10.39 0.99
C GLY A 110 2.19 -11.06 2.33
N TRP A 111 2.64 -10.30 3.33
CA TRP A 111 2.82 -10.77 4.69
C TRP A 111 1.47 -11.15 5.31
N TRP A 112 0.49 -10.26 5.26
CA TRP A 112 -0.84 -10.41 5.82
C TRP A 112 -1.55 -11.68 5.29
N LYS A 113 -1.54 -11.88 3.98
CA LYS A 113 -2.08 -13.09 3.36
C LYS A 113 -1.40 -14.36 3.89
N ARG A 114 -0.07 -14.39 3.93
CA ARG A 114 0.69 -15.60 4.30
C ARG A 114 0.54 -15.97 5.77
N HIS A 115 0.46 -14.98 6.65
CA HIS A 115 0.55 -15.22 8.09
C HIS A 115 -0.79 -15.22 8.82
N LEU A 116 -1.74 -14.45 8.37
CA LEU A 116 -3.10 -14.45 8.91
C LEU A 116 -4.05 -15.41 8.16
N LYS A 117 -3.50 -16.22 7.24
CA LYS A 117 -4.24 -17.24 6.46
C LYS A 117 -5.50 -16.70 5.77
N VAL A 118 -5.51 -15.45 5.39
CA VAL A 118 -6.66 -14.79 4.74
C VAL A 118 -6.90 -15.30 3.31
N TYR A 119 -6.11 -16.29 2.85
CA TYR A 119 -6.37 -16.95 1.55
C TYR A 119 -7.67 -17.73 1.51
N HIS A 120 -8.10 -18.26 2.65
CA HIS A 120 -9.34 -19.00 2.74
C HIS A 120 -10.46 -18.01 3.06
N LEU A 121 -10.94 -17.34 2.01
CA LEU A 121 -12.14 -16.56 2.11
C LEU A 121 -13.32 -17.55 2.30
N ILE A 122 -13.74 -17.74 3.54
CA ILE A 122 -14.82 -18.64 3.92
C ILE A 122 -16.15 -18.03 3.51
N ALA A 123 -16.23 -16.71 3.58
CA ALA A 123 -17.44 -15.96 3.26
C ALA A 123 -17.68 -15.91 1.75
N ARG A 124 -18.92 -16.21 1.34
CA ARG A 124 -19.39 -16.16 -0.05
C ARG A 124 -20.15 -14.89 -0.39
N SER A 125 -20.55 -14.10 0.61
CA SER A 125 -21.24 -12.83 0.41
C SER A 125 -20.26 -11.66 0.44
N PRO A 126 -20.54 -10.54 -0.29
CA PRO A 126 -19.72 -9.33 -0.23
C PRO A 126 -19.56 -8.78 1.19
N TYR A 127 -20.61 -8.83 2.00
CA TYR A 127 -20.60 -8.39 3.39
C TYR A 127 -19.69 -9.28 4.26
N GLY A 128 -19.87 -10.60 4.15
CA GLY A 128 -19.02 -11.54 4.89
C GLY A 128 -17.54 -11.44 4.51
N LEU A 129 -17.24 -11.20 3.22
CA LEU A 129 -15.89 -10.94 2.74
C LEU A 129 -15.31 -9.67 3.37
N LEU A 130 -16.09 -8.59 3.39
CA LEU A 130 -15.68 -7.34 4.03
C LEU A 130 -15.39 -7.54 5.53
N MET A 131 -16.28 -8.23 6.24
CA MET A 131 -16.09 -8.54 7.66
C MET A 131 -14.83 -9.38 7.92
N GLN A 132 -14.56 -10.37 7.07
CA GLN A 132 -13.35 -11.19 7.18
C GLN A 132 -12.08 -10.37 6.95
N ILE A 133 -12.08 -9.45 5.97
CA ILE A 133 -10.97 -8.55 5.69
C ILE A 133 -10.75 -7.59 6.88
N LEU A 134 -11.81 -6.96 7.36
CA LEU A 134 -11.74 -6.03 8.49
C LEU A 134 -11.25 -6.70 9.76
N SER A 135 -11.74 -7.90 10.08
CA SER A 135 -11.26 -8.70 11.22
C SER A 135 -9.78 -9.01 11.12
N GLY A 136 -9.30 -9.40 9.93
CA GLY A 136 -7.89 -9.65 9.70
C GLY A 136 -7.02 -8.39 9.84
N LEU A 137 -7.49 -7.24 9.36
CA LEU A 137 -6.79 -5.96 9.53
C LEU A 137 -6.77 -5.53 11.00
N SER A 138 -7.88 -5.67 11.72
CA SER A 138 -7.96 -5.37 13.16
C SER A 138 -7.01 -6.25 13.95
N THR A 139 -6.96 -7.55 13.67
CA THR A 139 -6.01 -8.48 14.28
C THR A 139 -4.57 -8.04 14.03
N TYR A 140 -4.24 -7.66 12.80
CA TYR A 140 -2.90 -7.16 12.49
C TYR A 140 -2.56 -5.90 13.28
N LEU A 141 -3.47 -4.94 13.37
CA LEU A 141 -3.25 -3.69 14.12
C LEU A 141 -3.04 -3.94 15.61
N LEU A 142 -3.84 -4.82 16.22
CA LEU A 142 -3.65 -5.21 17.63
C LEU A 142 -2.29 -5.87 17.85
N LEU A 143 -1.87 -6.77 16.95
CA LEU A 143 -0.54 -7.37 16.99
C LEU A 143 0.57 -6.33 16.81
N ALA A 144 0.37 -5.34 15.95
CA ALA A 144 1.34 -4.28 15.73
C ALA A 144 1.50 -3.39 16.98
N ILE A 145 0.40 -3.04 17.62
CA ILE A 145 0.40 -2.28 18.88
C ILE A 145 1.13 -3.10 19.97
N TYR A 146 0.74 -4.35 20.16
CA TYR A 146 1.36 -5.24 21.15
C TYR A 146 2.88 -5.36 20.93
N CYS A 147 3.32 -5.64 19.71
CA CYS A 147 4.75 -5.77 19.42
C CYS A 147 5.51 -4.47 19.65
N HIS A 148 4.90 -3.33 19.34
CA HIS A 148 5.52 -2.03 19.54
C HIS A 148 5.60 -1.65 21.02
N GLU A 149 4.54 -1.82 21.78
CA GLU A 149 4.46 -1.42 23.19
C GLU A 149 5.29 -2.33 24.08
N GLU A 150 5.20 -3.66 23.89
CA GLU A 150 5.85 -4.63 24.78
C GLU A 150 7.32 -4.91 24.37
N HIS A 151 7.66 -4.77 23.10
CA HIS A 151 8.97 -5.18 22.59
C HIS A 151 9.73 -4.11 21.82
N GLY A 152 9.11 -2.97 21.49
CA GLY A 152 9.71 -1.92 20.64
C GLY A 152 9.99 -2.38 19.20
N GLU A 153 9.38 -3.47 18.76
CA GLU A 153 9.66 -4.14 17.49
C GLU A 153 8.49 -4.05 16.50
N ARG A 154 8.78 -4.33 15.24
CA ARG A 154 7.74 -4.54 14.23
C ARG A 154 7.13 -5.92 14.38
N VAL A 155 5.89 -6.10 13.90
CA VAL A 155 5.23 -7.41 13.87
C VAL A 155 6.11 -8.43 13.15
N SER A 156 6.49 -9.50 13.86
CA SER A 156 7.22 -10.65 13.33
C SER A 156 6.39 -11.94 13.55
N ILE A 157 6.69 -12.97 12.77
CA ILE A 157 6.02 -14.29 12.92
C ILE A 157 6.33 -14.89 14.28
N GLU A 158 7.52 -14.68 14.76
CA GLU A 158 7.99 -15.18 16.05
C GLU A 158 7.14 -14.60 17.17
N ARG A 159 6.95 -13.29 17.21
CA ARG A 159 6.10 -12.61 18.18
C ARG A 159 4.62 -13.03 18.09
N VAL A 160 4.11 -13.23 16.89
CA VAL A 160 2.75 -13.74 16.68
C VAL A 160 2.59 -15.15 17.26
N ARG A 161 3.60 -16.02 17.10
CA ARG A 161 3.58 -17.38 17.68
C ARG A 161 3.69 -17.35 19.20
N GLU A 162 4.56 -16.53 19.75
CA GLU A 162 4.72 -16.33 21.19
C GLU A 162 3.40 -15.86 21.82
N LEU A 163 2.81 -14.80 21.28
CA LEU A 163 1.53 -14.28 21.77
C LEU A 163 0.41 -15.33 21.69
N ARG A 164 0.33 -16.05 20.57
CA ARG A 164 -0.66 -17.14 20.41
C ARG A 164 -0.49 -18.24 21.45
N ASN A 165 0.77 -18.61 21.75
CA ASN A 165 1.05 -19.62 22.75
C ASN A 165 0.70 -19.10 24.15
N LYS A 166 1.02 -17.84 24.45
CA LYS A 166 0.67 -17.19 25.71
C LYS A 166 -0.84 -17.18 25.93
N ILE A 167 -1.61 -16.67 24.97
CA ILE A 167 -3.09 -16.64 25.03
C ILE A 167 -3.67 -18.05 25.22
N ARG A 168 -3.13 -19.06 24.51
CA ARG A 168 -3.61 -20.43 24.64
C ARG A 168 -3.33 -21.03 26.01
N ASN A 169 -2.15 -20.74 26.57
CA ASN A 169 -1.77 -21.25 27.89
C ASN A 169 -2.61 -20.58 29.00
N GLU A 170 -2.77 -19.26 28.94
CA GLU A 170 -3.64 -18.51 29.86
C GLU A 170 -5.09 -19.01 29.78
N ALA A 171 -5.64 -19.23 28.61
CA ALA A 171 -6.98 -19.76 28.44
C ALA A 171 -7.11 -21.20 29.01
N ALA A 172 -6.07 -22.02 28.91
CA ALA A 172 -6.06 -23.37 29.50
C ALA A 172 -5.98 -23.33 31.03
N GLU A 173 -5.20 -22.42 31.60
CA GLU A 173 -5.08 -22.19 33.04
C GLU A 173 -6.41 -21.68 33.63
N ASP A 174 -7.03 -20.68 32.97
CA ASP A 174 -8.34 -20.15 33.37
C ASP A 174 -9.43 -21.23 33.35
N ALA A 175 -9.46 -22.05 32.29
CA ALA A 175 -10.38 -23.15 32.18
C ALA A 175 -10.17 -24.20 33.29
N ALA A 176 -8.92 -24.50 33.67
CA ALA A 176 -8.59 -25.42 34.76
C ALA A 176 -8.95 -24.83 36.13
N ALA A 177 -8.88 -23.51 36.29
CA ALA A 177 -9.27 -22.79 37.49
C ALA A 177 -10.79 -22.53 37.59
N GLY A 178 -11.59 -22.91 36.57
CA GLY A 178 -13.02 -22.64 36.51
C GLY A 178 -13.39 -21.16 36.32
N VAL A 179 -12.43 -20.36 35.87
CA VAL A 179 -12.62 -18.95 35.59
C VAL A 179 -13.24 -18.79 34.18
N THR A 180 -14.45 -18.27 34.13
CA THR A 180 -15.06 -17.91 32.84
C THR A 180 -14.41 -16.58 32.36
N PRO A 181 -13.82 -16.50 31.15
CA PRO A 181 -13.21 -15.29 30.66
C PRO A 181 -14.21 -14.12 30.70
N PRO A 182 -13.82 -12.93 31.22
CA PRO A 182 -14.69 -11.77 31.22
C PRO A 182 -15.00 -11.38 29.79
N GLY A 183 -16.25 -11.40 29.35
CA GLY A 183 -16.70 -10.88 28.07
C GLY A 183 -17.09 -11.90 27.00
N PHE A 184 -17.28 -13.16 27.31
CA PHE A 184 -18.09 -14.02 26.46
C PHE A 184 -19.55 -13.53 26.57
N ILE A 185 -19.90 -12.55 25.73
CA ILE A 185 -21.30 -12.28 25.42
C ILE A 185 -21.77 -13.56 24.73
N ASP A 186 -22.70 -14.25 25.34
CA ASP A 186 -23.39 -15.39 24.74
C ASP A 186 -24.18 -14.83 23.56
N LEU A 187 -23.50 -14.73 22.40
CA LEU A 187 -24.11 -14.33 21.16
C LEU A 187 -24.96 -15.52 20.72
N ASP A 188 -26.23 -15.50 21.12
CA ASP A 188 -27.23 -16.40 20.59
C ASP A 188 -27.35 -16.22 19.08
N PHE A 189 -26.57 -16.99 18.34
CA PHE A 189 -26.59 -17.02 16.88
C PHE A 189 -27.87 -17.66 16.31
N GLY A 190 -28.77 -18.19 17.17
CA GLY A 190 -30.02 -18.82 16.76
C GLY A 190 -31.06 -17.86 16.20
N ALA A 191 -30.99 -16.57 16.53
CA ALA A 191 -32.01 -15.59 16.14
C ALA A 191 -31.87 -15.06 14.69
N TYR A 192 -30.79 -15.34 14.00
CA TYR A 192 -30.51 -14.82 12.65
C TYR A 192 -30.51 -15.87 11.52
N ALA A 193 -30.89 -17.11 11.83
CA ALA A 193 -30.86 -18.20 10.86
C ALA A 193 -32.17 -18.37 10.05
N THR A 194 -33.17 -17.52 10.25
CA THR A 194 -34.47 -17.58 9.53
C THR A 194 -34.87 -16.19 9.04
N SER A 195 -34.31 -15.76 7.91
CA SER A 195 -34.89 -14.74 7.02
C SER A 195 -34.34 -14.93 5.62
#